data_3ce2eb2f08da9d9abe194c2227821104
#
_entry.id   3ce2eb2f08da9d9abe194c2227821104
#
_cell.length_a   1.000
_cell.length_b   1.000
_cell.length_c   1.000
_cell.angle_alpha   90.00
_cell.angle_beta   90.00
_cell.angle_gamma   90.00
#
_symmetry.space_group_name_H-M   'P 1'
#
loop_
_entity.id
_entity.type
_entity.pdbx_description
1 polymer ?
#
loop_
_entity_poly.entity_id
_entity_poly.type
_entity_poly.pdbx_seq_one_letter_code
_entity_poly.pdbx_strand_id
1 'polypeptide(L)'
;MSMNMIFVNGFVLIIVLFIIYCVVFRFRDAKFSFLNLLRHRRRTLSTICAIILGGVAIFLYGGFINYSFWILQQQTIRTNIGHVQVYNKEYFDTANKSKHLINNYAALKNDIMHNSSLANDISTLSGQLEFTGVISQYENETSSYFSAQGVEPLPALKLGAFDKIILGSDLSRAKRNEITIGSGLAKTLAAGYGDWLDVMVVNTSGGQGALSLKLRGIFASGIKDYDDVALKVPLDTAQRIMGTDGVSKVLILLNNNNVDEFIVKLNKYIVDNKLPLVVKDWKETSIFYQQVEGMLSGIYFFIKLIVALIVVFMIGNSITMNIAERTREIATLRAIGLEASHVTLLFWLEGVFIGVFGAMGSVLVGYCLAAMINVYGIAMPPSPGQSIGYTAFIKIDNVELFWTTLVLPILTSALASVLPSYRASRLNISAAFKYS
;
A
#
# COMPACT_ATOMS: atom_id res chain seq x y z
N MET A 1 -6.56 -14.72 3.24
CA MET A 1 -5.18 -15.12 3.60
C MET A 1 -4.82 -16.28 2.69
N SER A 2 -3.94 -16.07 1.69
CA SER A 2 -3.68 -17.08 0.67
C SER A 2 -2.94 -18.28 1.26
N MET A 3 -3.24 -19.49 0.78
CA MET A 3 -2.63 -20.76 1.21
C MET A 3 -1.10 -20.72 1.19
N ASN A 4 -0.50 -19.95 0.29
CA ASN A 4 0.95 -19.72 0.21
C ASN A 4 1.50 -18.98 1.45
N MET A 5 0.75 -18.09 2.07
CA MET A 5 1.16 -17.35 3.27
C MET A 5 1.20 -18.25 4.51
N ILE A 6 0.31 -19.24 4.59
CA ILE A 6 0.28 -20.22 5.69
C ILE A 6 1.50 -21.16 5.60
N PHE A 7 1.86 -21.61 4.39
CA PHE A 7 3.04 -22.47 4.17
C PHE A 7 4.35 -21.74 4.49
N VAL A 8 4.50 -20.49 4.05
CA VAL A 8 5.71 -19.68 4.32
C VAL A 8 5.83 -19.42 5.82
N ASN A 9 4.75 -19.04 6.50
CA ASN A 9 4.77 -18.81 7.95
C ASN A 9 5.04 -20.09 8.74
N GLY A 10 4.52 -21.26 8.30
CA GLY A 10 4.80 -22.55 8.90
C GLY A 10 6.28 -22.94 8.78
N PHE A 11 6.88 -22.76 7.62
CA PHE A 11 8.31 -23.04 7.39
C PHE A 11 9.23 -22.12 8.23
N VAL A 12 8.91 -20.84 8.29
CA VAL A 12 9.60 -19.86 9.14
C VAL A 12 9.52 -20.25 10.61
N LEU A 13 8.35 -20.65 11.10
CA LEU A 13 8.11 -21.07 12.46
C LEU A 13 8.97 -22.31 12.80
N ILE A 14 9.06 -23.30 11.93
CA ILE A 14 9.85 -24.50 12.10
C ILE A 14 11.34 -24.14 12.24
N ILE A 15 11.88 -23.26 11.39
CA ILE A 15 13.30 -22.83 11.48
C ILE A 15 13.55 -22.08 12.78
N VAL A 16 12.68 -21.16 13.17
CA VAL A 16 12.81 -20.41 14.43
C VAL A 16 12.76 -21.34 15.63
N LEU A 17 11.83 -22.30 15.66
CA LEU A 17 11.76 -23.31 16.73
C LEU A 17 13.00 -24.20 16.76
N PHE A 18 13.53 -24.58 15.60
CA PHE A 18 14.77 -25.36 15.54
C PHE A 18 15.99 -24.56 16.04
N ILE A 19 16.09 -23.26 15.72
CA ILE A 19 17.12 -22.36 16.26
C ILE A 19 16.99 -22.30 17.79
N ILE A 20 15.79 -22.07 18.33
CA ILE A 20 15.53 -22.03 19.77
C ILE A 20 15.88 -23.36 20.41
N TYR A 21 15.50 -24.48 19.83
CA TYR A 21 15.87 -25.82 20.30
C TYR A 21 17.39 -25.98 20.39
N CYS A 22 18.13 -25.64 19.32
CA CYS A 22 19.59 -25.74 19.30
C CYS A 22 20.25 -24.85 20.36
N VAL A 23 19.74 -23.62 20.57
CA VAL A 23 20.29 -22.70 21.59
C VAL A 23 20.01 -23.21 23.02
N VAL A 24 18.81 -23.76 23.27
CA VAL A 24 18.40 -24.19 24.62
C VAL A 24 18.98 -25.56 24.97
N PHE A 25 18.80 -26.55 24.10
CA PHE A 25 19.19 -27.93 24.40
C PHE A 25 20.67 -28.25 24.10
N ARG A 26 21.30 -27.45 23.22
CA ARG A 26 22.76 -27.54 22.94
C ARG A 26 23.49 -26.26 23.37
N PHE A 27 23.20 -25.78 24.56
CA PHE A 27 23.74 -24.53 25.10
C PHE A 27 25.26 -24.47 25.09
N ARG A 28 25.94 -25.60 25.30
CA ARG A 28 27.41 -25.69 25.27
C ARG A 28 27.97 -25.43 23.88
N ASP A 29 27.33 -25.96 22.82
CA ASP A 29 27.72 -25.75 21.43
C ASP A 29 27.42 -24.29 21.01
N ALA A 30 26.28 -23.76 21.43
CA ALA A 30 25.91 -22.37 21.19
C ALA A 30 26.89 -21.38 21.86
N LYS A 31 27.25 -21.61 23.13
CA LYS A 31 28.25 -20.81 23.85
C LYS A 31 29.62 -20.85 23.17
N PHE A 32 30.05 -22.02 22.71
CA PHE A 32 31.33 -22.17 22.01
C PHE A 32 31.30 -21.42 20.65
N SER A 33 30.24 -21.56 19.86
CA SER A 33 30.05 -20.82 18.59
C SER A 33 30.07 -19.31 18.83
N PHE A 34 29.40 -18.82 19.87
CA PHE A 34 29.37 -17.40 20.21
C PHE A 34 30.76 -16.86 20.57
N LEU A 35 31.52 -17.58 21.40
CA LEU A 35 32.89 -17.20 21.78
C LEU A 35 33.83 -17.18 20.56
N ASN A 36 33.64 -18.09 19.61
CA ASN A 36 34.39 -18.10 18.35
C ASN A 36 34.16 -16.84 17.51
N LEU A 37 32.94 -16.31 17.47
CA LEU A 37 32.65 -15.03 16.77
C LEU A 37 33.45 -13.86 17.32
N LEU A 38 33.68 -13.85 18.65
CA LEU A 38 34.46 -12.81 19.32
C LEU A 38 35.97 -12.93 19.05
N ARG A 39 36.48 -14.12 18.70
CA ARG A 39 37.88 -14.34 18.37
C ARG A 39 38.31 -13.67 17.06
N HIS A 40 37.39 -13.62 16.05
CA HIS A 40 37.67 -13.04 14.73
C HIS A 40 36.87 -11.73 14.50
N ARG A 41 36.98 -10.79 15.47
CA ARG A 41 36.13 -9.58 15.58
C ARG A 41 36.04 -8.77 14.29
N ARG A 42 37.16 -8.51 13.59
CA ARG A 42 37.18 -7.63 12.40
C ARG A 42 36.28 -8.17 11.27
N ARG A 43 36.38 -9.45 10.97
CA ARG A 43 35.59 -10.07 9.89
C ARG A 43 34.11 -10.24 10.28
N THR A 44 33.87 -10.75 11.49
CA THR A 44 32.53 -10.88 12.04
C THR A 44 31.80 -9.52 12.00
N LEU A 45 32.51 -8.47 12.44
CA LEU A 45 31.94 -7.11 12.42
C LEU A 45 31.62 -6.62 11.00
N SER A 46 32.55 -6.84 10.03
CA SER A 46 32.30 -6.45 8.64
C SER A 46 31.09 -7.18 8.02
N THR A 47 30.93 -8.48 8.34
CA THR A 47 29.76 -9.26 7.86
C THR A 47 28.48 -8.79 8.53
N ILE A 48 28.48 -8.54 9.85
CA ILE A 48 27.33 -7.99 10.57
C ILE A 48 26.98 -6.61 10.03
N CYS A 49 27.95 -5.72 9.82
CA CYS A 49 27.70 -4.39 9.23
C CYS A 49 27.06 -4.47 7.85
N ALA A 50 27.49 -5.40 6.99
CA ALA A 50 26.89 -5.59 5.67
C ALA A 50 25.44 -6.08 5.77
N ILE A 51 25.13 -6.99 6.71
CA ILE A 51 23.77 -7.44 6.97
C ILE A 51 22.92 -6.30 7.53
N ILE A 52 23.48 -5.49 8.44
CA ILE A 52 22.80 -4.29 8.96
C ILE A 52 22.44 -3.34 7.83
N LEU A 53 23.38 -3.02 6.95
CA LEU A 53 23.13 -2.12 5.81
C LEU A 53 22.02 -2.66 4.90
N GLY A 54 22.07 -3.96 4.57
CA GLY A 54 21.03 -4.59 3.76
C GLY A 54 19.66 -4.59 4.46
N GLY A 55 19.63 -4.92 5.74
CA GLY A 55 18.39 -4.93 6.52
C GLY A 55 17.81 -3.51 6.74
N VAL A 56 18.68 -2.50 6.94
CA VAL A 56 18.27 -1.09 6.99
C VAL A 56 17.64 -0.65 5.67
N ALA A 57 18.23 -1.06 4.54
CA ALA A 57 17.63 -0.77 3.22
C ALA A 57 16.22 -1.36 3.08
N ILE A 58 16.01 -2.62 3.53
CA ILE A 58 14.68 -3.25 3.55
C ILE A 58 13.72 -2.49 4.47
N PHE A 59 14.18 -2.09 5.67
CA PHE A 59 13.37 -1.38 6.65
C PHE A 59 12.93 0.00 6.14
N LEU A 60 13.86 0.81 5.67
CA LEU A 60 13.57 2.16 5.18
C LEU A 60 12.70 2.13 3.92
N TYR A 61 13.06 1.29 2.95
CA TYR A 61 12.28 1.18 1.72
C TYR A 61 10.90 0.57 1.97
N GLY A 62 10.80 -0.45 2.81
CA GLY A 62 9.51 -1.03 3.19
C GLY A 62 8.62 -0.04 3.94
N GLY A 63 9.19 0.76 4.85
CA GLY A 63 8.48 1.83 5.53
C GLY A 63 8.01 2.95 4.57
N PHE A 64 8.84 3.30 3.59
CA PHE A 64 8.47 4.22 2.51
C PHE A 64 7.33 3.69 1.65
N ILE A 65 7.38 2.42 1.24
CA ILE A 65 6.31 1.77 0.46
C ILE A 65 5.01 1.72 1.26
N ASN A 66 5.06 1.36 2.53
CA ASN A 66 3.88 1.33 3.41
C ASN A 66 3.25 2.72 3.57
N TYR A 67 4.06 3.77 3.64
CA TYR A 67 3.57 5.14 3.64
C TYR A 67 2.94 5.52 2.29
N SER A 68 3.61 5.16 1.20
CA SER A 68 3.11 5.43 -0.16
C SER A 68 1.76 4.74 -0.42
N PHE A 69 1.59 3.51 0.04
CA PHE A 69 0.29 2.83 -0.03
C PHE A 69 -0.76 3.51 0.84
N TRP A 70 -0.40 3.91 2.05
CA TRP A 70 -1.32 4.60 2.93
C TRP A 70 -1.80 5.94 2.35
N ILE A 71 -0.89 6.77 1.82
CA ILE A 71 -1.27 8.05 1.20
C ILE A 71 -2.12 7.85 -0.05
N LEU A 72 -1.73 6.88 -0.91
CA LEU A 72 -2.49 6.54 -2.12
C LEU A 72 -3.89 6.02 -1.77
N GLN A 73 -4.01 5.18 -0.74
CA GLN A 73 -5.30 4.72 -0.21
C GLN A 73 -6.15 5.90 0.27
N GLN A 74 -5.58 6.79 1.09
CA GLN A 74 -6.30 7.96 1.60
C GLN A 74 -6.74 8.89 0.47
N GLN A 75 -5.86 9.15 -0.52
CA GLN A 75 -6.22 9.91 -1.71
C GLN A 75 -7.38 9.25 -2.46
N THR A 76 -7.26 7.95 -2.77
CA THR A 76 -8.29 7.19 -3.50
C THR A 76 -9.63 7.23 -2.79
N ILE A 77 -9.67 6.92 -1.49
CA ILE A 77 -10.91 6.89 -0.71
C ILE A 77 -11.54 8.28 -0.61
N ARG A 78 -10.73 9.32 -0.39
CA ARG A 78 -11.23 10.67 -0.14
C ARG A 78 -11.43 11.50 -1.39
N THR A 79 -10.89 11.09 -2.54
CA THR A 79 -11.16 11.72 -3.84
C THR A 79 -12.42 11.11 -4.47
N ASN A 80 -13.58 11.26 -3.79
CA ASN A 80 -14.92 10.88 -4.26
C ASN A 80 -15.17 9.38 -4.54
N ILE A 81 -14.40 8.46 -3.91
CA ILE A 81 -14.64 7.02 -4.01
C ILE A 81 -15.32 6.47 -2.75
N GLY A 82 -14.99 7.02 -1.56
CA GLY A 82 -15.45 6.48 -0.28
C GLY A 82 -14.80 5.14 0.05
N HIS A 83 -15.11 4.58 1.22
CA HIS A 83 -14.66 3.24 1.60
C HIS A 83 -15.49 2.15 0.93
N VAL A 84 -16.79 2.42 0.76
CA VAL A 84 -17.76 1.48 0.18
C VAL A 84 -18.64 2.22 -0.81
N GLN A 85 -18.92 1.56 -1.92
CA GLN A 85 -19.79 2.06 -2.97
C GLN A 85 -20.96 1.12 -3.16
N VAL A 86 -22.17 1.67 -3.26
CA VAL A 86 -23.38 0.92 -3.55
C VAL A 86 -23.89 1.33 -4.91
N TYR A 87 -24.14 0.35 -5.76
CA TYR A 87 -24.67 0.53 -7.12
C TYR A 87 -25.97 -0.26 -7.32
N ASN A 88 -26.71 0.09 -8.35
CA ASN A 88 -27.76 -0.80 -8.86
C ASN A 88 -27.11 -2.08 -9.42
N LYS A 89 -27.72 -3.24 -9.20
CA LYS A 89 -27.18 -4.54 -9.59
C LYS A 89 -26.84 -4.64 -11.09
N GLU A 90 -27.61 -3.98 -11.94
CA GLU A 90 -27.47 -3.99 -13.40
C GLU A 90 -26.55 -2.89 -13.93
N TYR A 91 -25.96 -2.06 -13.05
CA TYR A 91 -25.14 -0.90 -13.44
C TYR A 91 -23.91 -1.28 -14.26
N PHE A 92 -23.32 -2.45 -14.01
CA PHE A 92 -22.12 -2.91 -14.70
C PHE A 92 -22.39 -3.80 -15.91
N ASP A 93 -23.62 -4.31 -16.06
CA ASP A 93 -23.97 -5.27 -17.10
C ASP A 93 -24.36 -4.58 -18.43
N THR A 94 -24.55 -3.27 -18.41
CA THR A 94 -25.04 -2.50 -19.55
C THR A 94 -24.08 -1.40 -19.96
N ALA A 95 -23.94 -1.19 -21.27
CA ALA A 95 -23.15 -0.06 -21.81
C ALA A 95 -23.77 1.31 -21.45
N ASN A 96 -25.10 1.38 -21.28
CA ASN A 96 -25.80 2.62 -20.93
C ASN A 96 -26.07 2.70 -19.42
N LYS A 97 -25.06 3.13 -18.67
CA LYS A 97 -25.10 3.28 -17.21
C LYS A 97 -26.19 4.23 -16.71
N SER A 98 -26.59 5.21 -17.51
CA SER A 98 -27.60 6.22 -17.12
C SER A 98 -29.02 5.65 -17.00
N LYS A 99 -29.28 4.43 -17.44
CA LYS A 99 -30.56 3.72 -17.26
C LYS A 99 -30.69 2.96 -15.96
N HIS A 100 -29.58 2.61 -15.33
CA HIS A 100 -29.54 1.77 -14.13
C HIS A 100 -29.10 2.57 -12.91
N LEU A 101 -29.88 3.61 -12.60
CA LEU A 101 -29.68 4.46 -11.46
C LEU A 101 -30.34 3.88 -10.20
N ILE A 102 -29.90 4.30 -9.04
CA ILE A 102 -30.58 4.04 -7.75
C ILE A 102 -31.66 5.10 -7.62
N ASN A 103 -32.90 4.69 -7.86
CA ASN A 103 -34.08 5.54 -7.67
C ASN A 103 -34.40 5.63 -6.17
N ASN A 104 -35.13 6.67 -5.76
CA ASN A 104 -35.48 6.92 -4.34
C ASN A 104 -34.28 6.98 -3.39
N TYR A 105 -33.19 7.59 -3.85
CA TYR A 105 -31.98 7.76 -3.04
C TYR A 105 -32.24 8.34 -1.64
N ALA A 106 -33.16 9.33 -1.53
CA ALA A 106 -33.50 9.96 -0.26
C ALA A 106 -34.08 8.96 0.75
N ALA A 107 -34.95 8.04 0.32
CA ALA A 107 -35.50 6.99 1.15
C ALA A 107 -34.41 6.02 1.59
N LEU A 108 -33.60 5.52 0.65
CA LEU A 108 -32.47 4.61 0.94
C LEU A 108 -31.48 5.23 1.94
N LYS A 109 -31.18 6.52 1.79
CA LYS A 109 -30.30 7.27 2.72
C LYS A 109 -30.90 7.30 4.14
N ASN A 110 -32.17 7.62 4.26
CA ASN A 110 -32.85 7.66 5.52
C ASN A 110 -32.91 6.29 6.18
N ASP A 111 -33.24 5.24 5.45
CA ASP A 111 -33.32 3.87 5.94
C ASP A 111 -31.97 3.37 6.49
N ILE A 112 -30.88 3.57 5.74
CA ILE A 112 -29.53 3.23 6.17
C ILE A 112 -29.13 4.01 7.42
N MET A 113 -29.41 5.30 7.48
CA MET A 113 -29.03 6.16 8.61
C MET A 113 -29.89 5.95 9.87
N HIS A 114 -31.09 5.38 9.76
CA HIS A 114 -31.93 4.98 10.88
C HIS A 114 -31.62 3.56 11.40
N ASN A 115 -30.91 2.77 10.62
CA ASN A 115 -30.48 1.44 11.04
C ASN A 115 -29.26 1.54 11.98
N SER A 116 -29.47 1.33 13.28
CA SER A 116 -28.44 1.47 14.30
C SER A 116 -27.21 0.58 14.09
N SER A 117 -27.37 -0.59 13.42
CA SER A 117 -26.26 -1.50 13.12
C SER A 117 -25.32 -0.98 12.02
N LEU A 118 -25.79 -0.09 11.16
CA LEU A 118 -25.03 0.52 10.06
C LEU A 118 -24.62 1.96 10.38
N ALA A 119 -25.54 2.75 10.94
CA ALA A 119 -25.35 4.18 11.18
C ALA A 119 -24.15 4.52 12.07
N ASN A 120 -23.87 3.68 13.09
CA ASN A 120 -22.75 3.89 14.01
C ASN A 120 -21.38 3.79 13.33
N ASP A 121 -21.27 2.98 12.28
CA ASP A 121 -20.03 2.79 11.54
C ASP A 121 -19.83 3.85 10.44
N ILE A 122 -20.90 4.59 10.06
CA ILE A 122 -20.90 5.54 8.96
C ILE A 122 -20.49 6.94 9.44
N SER A 123 -19.44 7.51 8.84
CA SER A 123 -19.08 8.92 9.00
C SER A 123 -19.89 9.83 8.08
N THR A 124 -20.05 9.41 6.83
CA THR A 124 -20.75 10.20 5.82
C THR A 124 -21.33 9.27 4.76
N LEU A 125 -22.55 9.55 4.33
CA LEU A 125 -23.22 8.91 3.22
C LEU A 125 -23.63 9.98 2.21
N SER A 126 -23.27 9.80 0.94
CA SER A 126 -23.53 10.77 -0.14
C SER A 126 -23.93 10.06 -1.43
N GLY A 127 -25.01 10.51 -2.05
CA GLY A 127 -25.34 10.12 -3.41
C GLY A 127 -24.48 10.86 -4.41
N GLN A 128 -24.10 10.17 -5.49
CA GLN A 128 -23.35 10.74 -6.58
C GLN A 128 -24.00 10.36 -7.92
N LEU A 129 -24.20 11.35 -8.79
CA LEU A 129 -24.67 11.15 -10.15
C LEU A 129 -23.54 11.42 -11.14
N GLU A 130 -23.11 10.41 -11.85
CA GLU A 130 -22.03 10.49 -12.86
C GLU A 130 -22.65 10.69 -14.25
N PHE A 131 -22.09 11.63 -15.00
CA PHE A 131 -22.49 11.89 -16.39
C PHE A 131 -21.34 12.52 -17.17
N THR A 132 -21.41 12.43 -18.48
CA THR A 132 -20.40 12.98 -19.39
C THR A 132 -21.06 13.90 -20.41
N GLY A 133 -20.28 14.80 -20.98
CA GLY A 133 -20.77 15.72 -21.97
C GLY A 133 -19.67 16.59 -22.56
N VAL A 134 -20.12 17.73 -23.14
CA VAL A 134 -19.22 18.76 -23.66
C VAL A 134 -19.46 20.04 -22.89
N ILE A 135 -18.37 20.68 -22.50
CA ILE A 135 -18.36 21.98 -21.84
C ILE A 135 -17.68 22.99 -22.76
N SER A 136 -18.23 24.18 -22.84
CA SER A 136 -17.69 25.26 -23.65
C SER A 136 -17.64 26.59 -22.89
N GLN A 137 -16.68 27.39 -23.26
CA GLN A 137 -16.57 28.79 -22.84
C GLN A 137 -16.70 29.66 -24.05
N TYR A 138 -17.77 30.49 -24.07
CA TYR A 138 -18.13 31.29 -25.24
C TYR A 138 -17.09 32.39 -25.54
N GLU A 139 -16.55 33.06 -24.49
CA GLU A 139 -15.61 34.17 -24.67
C GLU A 139 -14.29 33.76 -25.32
N ASN A 140 -13.83 32.54 -25.05
CA ASN A 140 -12.57 32.01 -25.59
C ASN A 140 -12.75 31.05 -26.78
N GLU A 141 -13.98 30.83 -27.20
CA GLU A 141 -14.33 29.87 -28.26
C GLU A 141 -13.76 28.47 -28.05
N THR A 142 -13.61 28.07 -26.77
CA THR A 142 -13.00 26.79 -26.39
C THR A 142 -14.05 25.77 -25.97
N SER A 143 -13.81 24.51 -26.28
CA SER A 143 -14.67 23.42 -25.84
C SER A 143 -13.84 22.17 -25.49
N SER A 144 -14.36 21.38 -24.58
CA SER A 144 -13.71 20.12 -24.15
C SER A 144 -14.75 19.10 -23.72
N TYR A 145 -14.36 17.82 -23.75
CA TYR A 145 -15.14 16.78 -23.08
C TYR A 145 -14.93 16.87 -21.58
N PHE A 146 -15.95 16.48 -20.82
CA PHE A 146 -15.86 16.39 -19.38
C PHE A 146 -16.49 15.11 -18.83
N SER A 147 -16.04 14.73 -17.65
CA SER A 147 -16.66 13.74 -16.78
C SER A 147 -17.13 14.44 -15.51
N ALA A 148 -18.44 14.48 -15.33
CA ALA A 148 -19.07 15.21 -14.24
C ALA A 148 -19.51 14.32 -13.11
N GLN A 149 -19.51 14.92 -11.92
CA GLN A 149 -20.05 14.35 -10.70
C GLN A 149 -21.03 15.35 -10.08
N GLY A 150 -22.31 14.96 -10.05
CA GLY A 150 -23.31 15.61 -9.22
C GLY A 150 -23.13 15.16 -7.79
N VAL A 151 -22.77 16.07 -6.88
CA VAL A 151 -22.40 15.77 -5.50
C VAL A 151 -23.24 16.57 -4.49
N GLU A 152 -23.46 16.01 -3.32
CA GLU A 152 -24.02 16.75 -2.18
C GLU A 152 -22.91 17.62 -1.55
N PRO A 153 -23.03 18.97 -1.49
CA PRO A 153 -21.92 19.83 -1.13
C PRO A 153 -21.28 19.57 0.25
N LEU A 154 -22.04 19.23 1.28
CA LEU A 154 -21.47 18.96 2.61
C LEU A 154 -20.79 17.59 2.74
N PRO A 155 -21.44 16.49 2.33
CA PRO A 155 -20.79 15.21 2.26
C PRO A 155 -19.57 15.21 1.36
N ALA A 156 -19.62 15.95 0.23
CA ALA A 156 -18.50 16.08 -0.69
C ALA A 156 -17.27 16.72 -0.03
N LEU A 157 -17.45 17.74 0.81
CA LEU A 157 -16.36 18.37 1.56
C LEU A 157 -15.65 17.39 2.51
N LYS A 158 -16.37 16.45 3.12
CA LYS A 158 -15.77 15.42 3.97
C LYS A 158 -15.06 14.33 3.15
N LEU A 159 -15.62 13.96 2.00
CA LEU A 159 -15.03 12.99 1.06
C LEU A 159 -13.83 13.61 0.34
N GLY A 160 -13.95 14.83 -0.20
CA GLY A 160 -12.94 15.53 -0.97
C GLY A 160 -11.81 16.18 -0.16
N ALA A 161 -11.47 15.66 1.01
CA ALA A 161 -10.46 16.26 1.91
C ALA A 161 -9.05 16.35 1.28
N PHE A 162 -8.78 15.69 0.16
CA PHE A 162 -7.53 15.78 -0.60
C PHE A 162 -7.59 16.71 -1.81
N ASP A 163 -8.78 17.12 -2.25
CA ASP A 163 -8.92 18.09 -3.32
C ASP A 163 -8.48 19.47 -2.79
N LYS A 164 -7.46 20.04 -3.42
CA LYS A 164 -7.02 21.41 -3.10
C LYS A 164 -7.71 22.39 -4.02
N ILE A 165 -8.43 23.34 -3.45
CA ILE A 165 -8.93 24.50 -4.21
C ILE A 165 -7.75 25.39 -4.54
N ILE A 166 -7.46 25.55 -5.84
CA ILE A 166 -6.36 26.39 -6.35
C ILE A 166 -6.85 27.82 -6.51
N LEU A 167 -8.08 28.01 -6.97
CA LEU A 167 -8.67 29.32 -7.21
C LEU A 167 -10.16 29.28 -6.84
N GLY A 168 -10.65 30.33 -6.20
CA GLY A 168 -12.05 30.45 -5.80
C GLY A 168 -12.41 29.68 -4.54
N SER A 169 -13.57 29.01 -4.56
CA SER A 169 -14.09 28.23 -3.42
C SER A 169 -14.86 26.99 -3.91
N ASP A 170 -15.03 26.00 -3.02
CA ASP A 170 -15.82 24.80 -3.33
C ASP A 170 -17.32 25.10 -3.44
N LEU A 171 -18.08 24.10 -3.94
CA LEU A 171 -19.52 24.20 -4.15
C LEU A 171 -20.26 24.63 -2.88
N SER A 172 -21.24 25.51 -3.03
CA SER A 172 -22.07 26.05 -1.96
C SER A 172 -23.40 25.29 -1.84
N ARG A 173 -23.92 25.21 -0.61
CA ARG A 173 -25.29 24.70 -0.40
C ARG A 173 -26.41 25.56 -0.98
N ALA A 174 -26.16 26.85 -1.12
CA ALA A 174 -27.22 27.82 -1.36
C ALA A 174 -27.46 28.13 -2.86
N LYS A 175 -26.49 27.78 -3.73
CA LYS A 175 -26.53 28.17 -5.12
C LYS A 175 -26.52 26.98 -6.06
N ARG A 176 -27.57 26.84 -6.86
CA ARG A 176 -27.82 25.74 -7.78
C ARG A 176 -27.02 25.80 -9.08
N ASN A 177 -26.63 26.99 -9.51
CA ASN A 177 -26.02 27.21 -10.84
C ASN A 177 -24.50 27.46 -10.73
N GLU A 178 -23.83 26.73 -9.86
CA GLU A 178 -22.39 26.82 -9.65
C GLU A 178 -21.70 25.51 -10.07
N ILE A 179 -20.46 25.65 -10.51
CA ILE A 179 -19.64 24.55 -11.00
C ILE A 179 -18.21 24.70 -10.43
N THR A 180 -17.57 23.60 -10.13
CA THR A 180 -16.11 23.55 -9.91
C THR A 180 -15.49 22.59 -10.93
N ILE A 181 -14.32 22.95 -11.47
CA ILE A 181 -13.64 22.17 -12.50
C ILE A 181 -12.21 21.84 -12.08
N GLY A 182 -11.68 20.75 -12.63
CA GLY A 182 -10.29 20.37 -12.44
C GLY A 182 -9.32 21.36 -13.09
N SER A 183 -8.13 21.44 -12.54
CA SER A 183 -7.10 22.39 -12.97
C SER A 183 -6.64 22.18 -14.42
N GLY A 184 -6.66 20.94 -14.92
CA GLY A 184 -6.35 20.63 -16.31
C GLY A 184 -7.47 21.08 -17.26
N LEU A 185 -8.73 20.81 -16.89
CA LEU A 185 -9.89 21.24 -17.66
C LEU A 185 -9.98 22.78 -17.72
N ALA A 186 -9.68 23.46 -16.60
CA ALA A 186 -9.63 24.92 -16.56
C ALA A 186 -8.58 25.50 -17.53
N LYS A 187 -7.40 24.88 -17.61
CA LYS A 187 -6.37 25.28 -18.57
C LYS A 187 -6.78 25.07 -20.01
N THR A 188 -7.41 23.93 -20.31
CA THR A 188 -7.90 23.60 -21.66
C THR A 188 -8.97 24.58 -22.14
N LEU A 189 -9.86 25.01 -21.24
CA LEU A 189 -10.92 25.98 -21.53
C LEU A 189 -10.43 27.43 -21.45
N ALA A 190 -9.21 27.68 -20.95
CA ALA A 190 -8.72 29.00 -20.57
C ALA A 190 -9.68 29.75 -19.61
N ALA A 191 -10.34 28.98 -18.72
CA ALA A 191 -11.42 29.47 -17.86
C ALA A 191 -10.88 29.97 -16.51
N GLY A 192 -11.40 31.11 -16.04
CA GLY A 192 -11.09 31.76 -14.79
C GLY A 192 -12.26 31.78 -13.80
N TYR A 193 -11.97 32.13 -12.54
CA TYR A 193 -13.00 32.27 -11.51
C TYR A 193 -14.05 33.31 -11.91
N GLY A 194 -15.32 32.89 -11.86
CA GLY A 194 -16.45 33.76 -12.16
C GLY A 194 -16.98 33.67 -13.58
N ASP A 195 -16.29 32.98 -14.47
CA ASP A 195 -16.71 32.79 -15.87
C ASP A 195 -17.99 31.94 -15.96
N TRP A 196 -18.74 32.15 -17.03
CA TRP A 196 -19.86 31.32 -17.37
C TRP A 196 -19.44 30.23 -18.35
N LEU A 197 -19.82 28.99 -18.03
CA LEU A 197 -19.53 27.83 -18.83
C LEU A 197 -20.83 27.13 -19.24
N ASP A 198 -20.92 26.77 -20.51
CA ASP A 198 -22.07 26.07 -21.05
C ASP A 198 -21.83 24.56 -21.03
N VAL A 199 -22.65 23.87 -20.30
CA VAL A 199 -22.59 22.40 -20.12
C VAL A 199 -23.67 21.75 -20.94
N MET A 200 -23.30 20.85 -21.85
CA MET A 200 -24.21 20.09 -22.71
C MET A 200 -24.06 18.61 -22.48
N VAL A 201 -25.19 17.92 -22.28
CA VAL A 201 -25.25 16.48 -21.97
C VAL A 201 -26.36 15.80 -22.78
N VAL A 202 -26.25 14.48 -22.90
CA VAL A 202 -27.40 13.66 -23.32
C VAL A 202 -28.05 13.14 -22.03
N ASN A 203 -29.31 13.50 -21.82
CA ASN A 203 -30.06 13.13 -20.62
C ASN A 203 -30.50 11.65 -20.64
N THR A 204 -31.10 11.18 -19.54
CA THR A 204 -31.52 9.77 -19.39
C THR A 204 -32.60 9.34 -20.39
N SER A 205 -33.39 10.26 -20.92
CA SER A 205 -34.43 10.01 -21.96
C SER A 205 -33.88 10.07 -23.40
N GLY A 206 -32.58 10.39 -23.59
CA GLY A 206 -31.95 10.54 -24.90
C GLY A 206 -32.08 11.94 -25.51
N GLY A 207 -32.70 12.90 -24.81
CA GLY A 207 -32.77 14.30 -25.22
C GLY A 207 -31.48 15.06 -24.86
N GLN A 208 -31.35 16.28 -25.39
CA GLN A 208 -30.25 17.18 -25.02
C GLN A 208 -30.62 18.00 -23.77
N GLY A 209 -29.76 17.99 -22.79
CA GLY A 209 -29.76 18.90 -21.65
C GLY A 209 -28.65 19.94 -21.81
N ALA A 210 -28.97 21.21 -21.59
CA ALA A 210 -27.97 22.28 -21.62
C ALA A 210 -28.20 23.23 -20.44
N LEU A 211 -27.14 23.73 -19.86
CA LEU A 211 -27.21 24.66 -18.74
C LEU A 211 -25.93 25.52 -18.69
N SER A 212 -26.13 26.84 -18.53
CA SER A 212 -25.02 27.76 -18.26
C SER A 212 -24.78 27.82 -16.75
N LEU A 213 -23.55 27.53 -16.32
CA LEU A 213 -23.14 27.45 -14.92
C LEU A 213 -21.97 28.41 -14.65
N LYS A 214 -21.98 29.05 -13.50
CA LYS A 214 -20.93 29.98 -13.10
C LYS A 214 -19.76 29.23 -12.44
N LEU A 215 -18.54 29.43 -12.93
CA LEU A 215 -17.33 28.82 -12.35
C LEU A 215 -17.02 29.43 -10.98
N ARG A 216 -17.17 28.63 -9.95
CA ARG A 216 -16.96 29.01 -8.55
C ARG A 216 -15.58 28.68 -8.06
N GLY A 217 -14.95 27.65 -8.57
CA GLY A 217 -13.63 27.25 -8.15
C GLY A 217 -12.94 26.28 -9.08
N ILE A 218 -11.63 26.29 -9.01
CA ILE A 218 -10.74 25.36 -9.71
C ILE A 218 -10.06 24.52 -8.66
N PHE A 219 -10.14 23.19 -8.78
CA PHE A 219 -9.52 22.27 -7.85
C PHE A 219 -8.43 21.43 -8.52
N ALA A 220 -7.55 20.86 -7.70
CA ALA A 220 -6.64 19.78 -8.08
C ALA A 220 -6.79 18.63 -7.11
N SER A 221 -7.11 17.45 -7.64
CA SER A 221 -7.23 16.21 -6.87
C SER A 221 -5.87 15.54 -6.63
N GLY A 222 -4.87 15.95 -7.40
CA GLY A 222 -3.57 15.30 -7.46
C GLY A 222 -3.48 14.22 -8.54
N ILE A 223 -4.57 13.82 -9.19
CA ILE A 223 -4.60 12.85 -10.29
C ILE A 223 -4.80 13.61 -11.59
N LYS A 224 -3.74 13.66 -12.42
CA LYS A 224 -3.74 14.49 -13.63
C LYS A 224 -4.86 14.13 -14.61
N ASP A 225 -5.02 12.84 -14.92
CA ASP A 225 -6.04 12.38 -15.89
C ASP A 225 -7.47 12.69 -15.43
N TYR A 226 -7.70 12.72 -14.12
CA TYR A 226 -8.97 13.16 -13.55
C TYR A 226 -9.13 14.68 -13.63
N ASP A 227 -8.10 15.43 -13.24
CA ASP A 227 -8.13 16.89 -13.24
C ASP A 227 -8.29 17.48 -14.66
N ASP A 228 -7.90 16.75 -15.71
CA ASP A 228 -8.00 17.17 -17.11
C ASP A 228 -9.45 17.15 -17.64
N VAL A 229 -10.35 16.36 -17.00
CA VAL A 229 -11.75 16.21 -17.44
C VAL A 229 -12.78 16.41 -16.34
N ALA A 230 -12.36 16.52 -15.09
CA ALA A 230 -13.25 16.52 -13.94
C ALA A 230 -14.09 17.80 -13.82
N LEU A 231 -15.37 17.60 -13.52
CA LEU A 231 -16.36 18.65 -13.29
C LEU A 231 -17.25 18.23 -12.12
N LYS A 232 -17.48 19.11 -11.17
CA LYS A 232 -18.40 18.89 -10.05
C LYS A 232 -19.50 19.94 -10.05
N VAL A 233 -20.72 19.46 -9.88
CA VAL A 233 -21.92 20.30 -9.72
C VAL A 233 -22.73 19.83 -8.50
N PRO A 234 -23.61 20.67 -7.93
CA PRO A 234 -24.57 20.21 -6.94
C PRO A 234 -25.44 19.08 -7.47
N LEU A 235 -25.75 18.08 -6.63
CA LEU A 235 -26.52 16.90 -7.04
C LEU A 235 -27.89 17.26 -7.65
N ASP A 236 -28.59 18.22 -7.09
CA ASP A 236 -29.86 18.71 -7.62
C ASP A 236 -29.73 19.35 -9.03
N THR A 237 -28.61 19.99 -9.30
CA THR A 237 -28.30 20.53 -10.63
C THR A 237 -28.01 19.41 -11.63
N ALA A 238 -27.24 18.40 -11.21
CA ALA A 238 -26.97 17.20 -12.02
C ALA A 238 -28.26 16.45 -12.36
N GLN A 239 -29.12 16.22 -11.37
CA GLN A 239 -30.40 15.55 -11.54
C GLN A 239 -31.32 16.31 -12.51
N ARG A 240 -31.37 17.64 -12.42
CA ARG A 240 -32.16 18.49 -13.31
C ARG A 240 -31.66 18.41 -14.76
N ILE A 241 -30.34 18.50 -15.01
CA ILE A 241 -29.79 18.46 -16.37
C ILE A 241 -29.92 17.07 -17.00
N MET A 242 -29.81 16.02 -16.17
CA MET A 242 -29.95 14.63 -16.58
C MET A 242 -31.43 14.17 -16.66
N GLY A 243 -32.37 14.93 -16.13
CA GLY A 243 -33.81 14.58 -16.14
C GLY A 243 -34.14 13.36 -15.29
N THR A 244 -33.52 13.22 -14.09
CA THR A 244 -33.70 12.08 -13.20
C THR A 244 -33.60 12.50 -11.73
N ASP A 245 -34.29 11.77 -10.85
CA ASP A 245 -34.15 11.94 -9.40
C ASP A 245 -33.21 10.86 -8.78
N GLY A 246 -32.66 9.97 -9.61
CA GLY A 246 -31.77 8.90 -9.20
C GLY A 246 -30.32 9.35 -9.01
N VAL A 247 -29.53 8.44 -8.48
CA VAL A 247 -28.08 8.57 -8.37
C VAL A 247 -27.38 7.36 -9.00
N SER A 248 -26.18 7.56 -9.55
CA SER A 248 -25.39 6.47 -10.14
C SER A 248 -24.86 5.53 -9.08
N LYS A 249 -24.48 6.08 -7.94
CA LYS A 249 -23.93 5.34 -6.81
C LYS A 249 -24.14 6.08 -5.49
N VAL A 250 -24.07 5.32 -4.40
CA VAL A 250 -24.03 5.86 -3.04
C VAL A 250 -22.64 5.58 -2.47
N LEU A 251 -21.99 6.64 -2.04
CA LEU A 251 -20.68 6.59 -1.39
C LEU A 251 -20.83 6.57 0.11
N ILE A 252 -20.11 5.67 0.77
CA ILE A 252 -20.10 5.53 2.23
C ILE A 252 -18.67 5.70 2.72
N LEU A 253 -18.47 6.68 3.59
CA LEU A 253 -17.24 6.89 4.34
C LEU A 253 -17.45 6.36 5.76
N LEU A 254 -16.58 5.46 6.21
CA LEU A 254 -16.66 4.85 7.52
C LEU A 254 -15.85 5.64 8.55
N ASN A 255 -16.26 5.56 9.81
CA ASN A 255 -15.51 6.09 10.96
C ASN A 255 -14.27 5.26 11.25
N ASN A 256 -14.38 3.92 11.07
CA ASN A 256 -13.32 2.95 11.31
C ASN A 256 -12.91 2.27 10.00
N ASN A 257 -11.67 1.82 9.90
CA ASN A 257 -11.15 1.14 8.70
C ASN A 257 -11.61 -0.33 8.54
N ASN A 258 -12.64 -0.79 9.27
CA ASN A 258 -13.16 -2.16 9.18
C ASN A 258 -14.15 -2.31 8.01
N VAL A 259 -13.63 -2.12 6.80
CA VAL A 259 -14.44 -2.14 5.56
C VAL A 259 -15.07 -3.52 5.35
N ASP A 260 -14.32 -4.61 5.55
CA ASP A 260 -14.80 -5.98 5.33
C ASP A 260 -16.01 -6.33 6.22
N GLU A 261 -15.95 -5.97 7.51
CA GLU A 261 -17.06 -6.20 8.46
C GLU A 261 -18.30 -5.39 8.08
N PHE A 262 -18.10 -4.14 7.68
CA PHE A 262 -19.19 -3.29 7.26
C PHE A 262 -19.87 -3.79 5.98
N ILE A 263 -19.09 -4.28 4.99
CA ILE A 263 -19.63 -4.86 3.75
C ILE A 263 -20.50 -6.08 4.06
N VAL A 264 -20.10 -6.94 5.01
CA VAL A 264 -20.91 -8.10 5.42
C VAL A 264 -22.25 -7.64 6.02
N LYS A 265 -22.24 -6.64 6.91
CA LYS A 265 -23.46 -6.06 7.52
C LYS A 265 -24.37 -5.43 6.46
N LEU A 266 -23.79 -4.67 5.52
CA LEU A 266 -24.53 -3.99 4.47
C LEU A 266 -25.13 -4.97 3.44
N ASN A 267 -24.38 -5.99 3.05
CA ASN A 267 -24.90 -7.05 2.18
C ASN A 267 -26.06 -7.81 2.83
N LYS A 268 -25.97 -8.11 4.12
CA LYS A 268 -27.09 -8.72 4.86
C LYS A 268 -28.32 -7.81 4.82
N TYR A 269 -28.16 -6.52 5.08
CA TYR A 269 -29.25 -5.55 4.99
C TYR A 269 -29.91 -5.51 3.60
N ILE A 270 -29.10 -5.52 2.55
CA ILE A 270 -29.58 -5.52 1.14
C ILE A 270 -30.38 -6.78 0.84
N VAL A 271 -29.91 -7.95 1.26
CA VAL A 271 -30.59 -9.23 1.05
C VAL A 271 -31.90 -9.31 1.85
N ASP A 272 -31.88 -8.93 3.13
CA ASP A 272 -33.05 -8.96 4.01
C ASP A 272 -34.18 -8.04 3.50
N ASN A 273 -33.84 -6.90 2.88
CA ASN A 273 -34.80 -5.95 2.30
C ASN A 273 -35.05 -6.18 0.79
N LYS A 274 -34.47 -7.21 0.18
CA LYS A 274 -34.60 -7.56 -1.25
C LYS A 274 -34.30 -6.38 -2.18
N LEU A 275 -33.31 -5.57 -1.86
CA LEU A 275 -32.92 -4.42 -2.66
C LEU A 275 -32.09 -4.88 -3.87
N PRO A 276 -32.34 -4.34 -5.10
CA PRO A 276 -31.55 -4.66 -6.29
C PRO A 276 -30.23 -3.86 -6.30
N LEU A 277 -29.45 -4.01 -5.24
CA LEU A 277 -28.20 -3.26 -5.04
C LEU A 277 -27.00 -4.23 -4.94
N VAL A 278 -25.84 -3.73 -5.34
CA VAL A 278 -24.53 -4.41 -5.20
C VAL A 278 -23.56 -3.50 -4.48
N VAL A 279 -22.79 -4.09 -3.58
CA VAL A 279 -21.77 -3.39 -2.81
C VAL A 279 -20.41 -3.68 -3.41
N LYS A 280 -19.61 -2.62 -3.59
CA LYS A 280 -18.23 -2.69 -4.06
C LYS A 280 -17.28 -2.05 -3.06
N ASP A 281 -16.15 -2.69 -2.81
CA ASP A 281 -15.04 -2.10 -2.05
C ASP A 281 -14.31 -1.05 -2.91
N TRP A 282 -13.73 -0.05 -2.25
CA TRP A 282 -12.91 0.96 -2.91
C TRP A 282 -11.73 0.36 -3.70
N LYS A 283 -11.17 -0.77 -3.24
CA LYS A 283 -10.09 -1.48 -3.94
C LYS A 283 -10.54 -2.05 -5.28
N GLU A 284 -11.75 -2.63 -5.33
CA GLU A 284 -12.30 -3.21 -6.56
C GLU A 284 -12.59 -2.14 -7.62
N THR A 285 -12.93 -0.94 -7.19
CA THR A 285 -13.31 0.16 -8.09
C THR A 285 -12.12 1.01 -8.53
N SER A 286 -11.00 0.94 -7.86
CA SER A 286 -9.80 1.72 -8.20
C SER A 286 -8.76 0.88 -8.95
N ILE A 287 -8.87 0.82 -10.28
CA ILE A 287 -7.90 0.14 -11.16
C ILE A 287 -6.51 0.77 -11.00
N PHE A 288 -6.43 2.09 -10.89
CA PHE A 288 -5.17 2.81 -10.69
C PHE A 288 -4.45 2.37 -9.41
N TYR A 289 -5.18 2.27 -8.29
CA TYR A 289 -4.60 1.79 -7.03
C TYR A 289 -4.02 0.37 -7.18
N GLN A 290 -4.78 -0.55 -7.78
CA GLN A 290 -4.34 -1.94 -7.97
C GLN A 290 -3.08 -2.03 -8.82
N GLN A 291 -2.97 -1.26 -9.90
CA GLN A 291 -1.79 -1.22 -10.77
C GLN A 291 -0.56 -0.69 -10.04
N VAL A 292 -0.70 0.42 -9.30
CA VAL A 292 0.40 1.01 -8.52
C VAL A 292 0.82 0.08 -7.37
N GLU A 293 -0.14 -0.51 -6.65
CA GLU A 293 0.13 -1.49 -5.59
C GLU A 293 0.91 -2.69 -6.13
N GLY A 294 0.49 -3.25 -7.27
CA GLY A 294 1.18 -4.36 -7.91
C GLY A 294 2.61 -4.00 -8.33
N MET A 295 2.81 -2.84 -8.94
CA MET A 295 4.12 -2.35 -9.35
C MET A 295 5.07 -2.14 -8.15
N LEU A 296 4.63 -1.40 -7.14
CA LEU A 296 5.46 -1.10 -5.97
C LEU A 296 5.77 -2.36 -5.14
N SER A 297 4.80 -3.27 -4.99
CA SER A 297 4.99 -4.55 -4.33
C SER A 297 6.00 -5.43 -5.07
N GLY A 298 5.95 -5.42 -6.41
CA GLY A 298 6.94 -6.09 -7.26
C GLY A 298 8.35 -5.54 -7.04
N ILE A 299 8.53 -4.23 -7.07
CA ILE A 299 9.83 -3.58 -6.81
C ILE A 299 10.35 -3.95 -5.41
N TYR A 300 9.47 -3.91 -4.39
CA TYR A 300 9.85 -4.28 -3.02
C TYR A 300 10.27 -5.74 -2.91
N PHE A 301 9.59 -6.64 -3.61
CA PHE A 301 9.98 -8.05 -3.69
C PHE A 301 11.37 -8.22 -4.29
N PHE A 302 11.68 -7.55 -5.41
CA PHE A 302 13.01 -7.61 -6.03
C PHE A 302 14.11 -7.07 -5.11
N ILE A 303 13.87 -5.98 -4.39
CA ILE A 303 14.83 -5.44 -3.42
C ILE A 303 15.09 -6.46 -2.31
N LYS A 304 14.05 -7.08 -1.74
CA LYS A 304 14.21 -8.14 -0.75
C LYS A 304 15.03 -9.31 -1.28
N LEU A 305 14.80 -9.71 -2.52
CA LEU A 305 15.54 -10.79 -3.17
C LEU A 305 17.03 -10.44 -3.34
N ILE A 306 17.34 -9.23 -3.84
CA ILE A 306 18.72 -8.77 -4.03
C ILE A 306 19.45 -8.73 -2.70
N VAL A 307 18.84 -8.16 -1.65
CA VAL A 307 19.44 -8.11 -0.32
C VAL A 307 19.64 -9.51 0.24
N ALA A 308 18.68 -10.42 0.09
CA ALA A 308 18.82 -11.81 0.50
C ALA A 308 20.01 -12.50 -0.18
N LEU A 309 20.19 -12.31 -1.48
CA LEU A 309 21.34 -12.83 -2.24
C LEU A 309 22.67 -12.27 -1.71
N ILE A 310 22.75 -10.95 -1.48
CA ILE A 310 23.94 -10.32 -0.90
C ILE A 310 24.28 -10.95 0.45
N VAL A 311 23.29 -11.13 1.33
CA VAL A 311 23.47 -11.75 2.65
C VAL A 311 23.96 -13.20 2.51
N VAL A 312 23.39 -13.99 1.59
CA VAL A 312 23.82 -15.36 1.30
C VAL A 312 25.30 -15.41 0.90
N PHE A 313 25.71 -14.56 -0.06
CA PHE A 313 27.10 -14.51 -0.50
C PHE A 313 28.07 -14.05 0.61
N MET A 314 27.70 -13.03 1.37
CA MET A 314 28.52 -12.49 2.46
C MET A 314 28.74 -13.52 3.56
N ILE A 315 27.69 -14.22 3.99
CA ILE A 315 27.78 -15.25 5.03
C ILE A 315 28.51 -16.48 4.51
N GLY A 316 28.17 -16.94 3.31
CA GLY A 316 28.83 -18.07 2.68
C GLY A 316 30.34 -17.86 2.57
N ASN A 317 30.77 -16.68 2.11
CA ASN A 317 32.19 -16.31 2.06
C ASN A 317 32.83 -16.22 3.45
N SER A 318 32.14 -15.55 4.39
CA SER A 318 32.65 -15.38 5.77
C SER A 318 32.88 -16.73 6.48
N ILE A 319 31.91 -17.65 6.38
CA ILE A 319 32.02 -18.98 6.99
C ILE A 319 33.08 -19.83 6.28
N THR A 320 33.14 -19.81 4.95
CA THR A 320 34.15 -20.57 4.18
C THR A 320 35.56 -20.16 4.58
N MET A 321 35.82 -18.85 4.71
CA MET A 321 37.11 -18.33 5.16
C MET A 321 37.39 -18.69 6.59
N ASN A 322 36.37 -18.65 7.49
CA ASN A 322 36.53 -19.09 8.89
C ASN A 322 36.95 -20.58 9.00
N ILE A 323 36.34 -21.42 8.15
CA ILE A 323 36.67 -22.83 8.06
C ILE A 323 38.12 -23.02 7.58
N ALA A 324 38.55 -22.30 6.53
CA ALA A 324 39.89 -22.38 5.98
C ALA A 324 40.96 -22.02 7.02
N GLU A 325 40.78 -20.95 7.79
CA GLU A 325 41.69 -20.53 8.86
C GLU A 325 41.77 -21.54 10.01
N ARG A 326 40.69 -22.30 10.27
CA ARG A 326 40.58 -23.25 11.40
C ARG A 326 40.67 -24.72 10.99
N THR A 327 41.13 -24.98 9.77
CA THR A 327 41.19 -26.35 9.22
C THR A 327 41.97 -27.32 10.13
N ARG A 328 43.08 -26.89 10.72
CA ARG A 328 43.85 -27.70 11.67
C ARG A 328 43.11 -27.94 12.97
N GLU A 329 42.48 -26.93 13.56
CA GLU A 329 41.68 -27.08 14.80
C GLU A 329 40.56 -28.10 14.56
N ILE A 330 39.85 -28.00 13.40
CA ILE A 330 38.78 -28.93 13.00
C ILE A 330 39.34 -30.36 12.85
N ALA A 331 40.49 -30.53 12.18
CA ALA A 331 41.12 -31.83 11.98
C ALA A 331 41.52 -32.47 13.31
N THR A 332 42.08 -31.68 14.24
CA THR A 332 42.44 -32.14 15.58
C THR A 332 41.22 -32.59 16.38
N LEU A 333 40.16 -31.78 16.40
CA LEU A 333 38.91 -32.12 17.10
C LEU A 333 38.29 -33.41 16.54
N ARG A 334 38.30 -33.57 15.21
CA ARG A 334 37.82 -34.80 14.58
C ARG A 334 38.70 -36.02 14.86
N ALA A 335 40.02 -35.84 14.92
CA ALA A 335 40.96 -36.91 15.25
C ALA A 335 40.77 -37.42 16.69
N ILE A 336 40.34 -36.56 17.63
CA ILE A 336 40.03 -36.90 19.04
C ILE A 336 38.61 -37.54 19.16
N GLY A 337 37.84 -37.64 18.06
CA GLY A 337 36.53 -38.33 18.05
C GLY A 337 35.32 -37.42 18.00
N LEU A 338 35.46 -36.09 17.73
CA LEU A 338 34.31 -35.22 17.57
C LEU A 338 33.53 -35.60 16.28
N GLU A 339 32.25 -35.85 16.40
CA GLU A 339 31.39 -36.20 15.24
C GLU A 339 31.31 -35.07 14.21
N ALA A 340 31.20 -35.46 12.93
CA ALA A 340 31.02 -34.53 11.82
C ALA A 340 29.76 -33.64 11.98
N SER A 341 28.69 -34.18 12.55
CA SER A 341 27.45 -33.49 12.88
C SER A 341 27.66 -32.31 13.82
N HIS A 342 28.52 -32.46 14.83
CA HIS A 342 28.86 -31.37 15.75
C HIS A 342 29.63 -30.25 15.06
N VAL A 343 30.58 -30.58 14.19
CA VAL A 343 31.31 -29.56 13.40
C VAL A 343 30.37 -28.77 12.53
N THR A 344 29.46 -29.48 11.83
CA THR A 344 28.41 -28.78 11.01
C THR A 344 27.56 -27.85 11.86
N LEU A 345 27.10 -28.31 13.01
CA LEU A 345 26.25 -27.51 13.91
C LEU A 345 26.98 -26.27 14.44
N LEU A 346 28.25 -26.38 14.81
CA LEU A 346 29.02 -25.24 15.31
C LEU A 346 29.13 -24.10 14.30
N PHE A 347 29.51 -24.40 13.05
CA PHE A 347 29.59 -23.37 11.99
C PHE A 347 28.22 -22.87 11.53
N TRP A 348 27.22 -23.74 11.53
CA TRP A 348 25.85 -23.32 11.25
C TRP A 348 25.34 -22.32 12.30
N LEU A 349 25.56 -22.59 13.59
CA LEU A 349 25.21 -21.67 14.67
C LEU A 349 26.00 -20.35 14.59
N GLU A 350 27.28 -20.37 14.20
CA GLU A 350 28.03 -19.12 13.93
C GLU A 350 27.31 -18.26 12.88
N GLY A 351 26.85 -18.85 11.76
CA GLY A 351 26.09 -18.15 10.74
C GLY A 351 24.76 -17.61 11.25
N VAL A 352 24.03 -18.39 12.03
CA VAL A 352 22.77 -17.98 12.65
C VAL A 352 22.99 -16.79 13.59
N PHE A 353 24.00 -16.82 14.46
CA PHE A 353 24.31 -15.70 15.36
C PHE A 353 24.65 -14.42 14.60
N ILE A 354 25.44 -14.51 13.53
CA ILE A 354 25.76 -13.38 12.66
C ILE A 354 24.45 -12.79 12.10
N GLY A 355 23.53 -13.65 11.64
CA GLY A 355 22.22 -13.24 11.15
C GLY A 355 21.37 -12.57 12.22
N VAL A 356 21.32 -13.12 13.43
CA VAL A 356 20.55 -12.55 14.55
C VAL A 356 21.07 -11.16 14.93
N PHE A 357 22.39 -11.01 15.14
CA PHE A 357 22.98 -9.71 15.47
C PHE A 357 22.83 -8.70 14.33
N GLY A 358 22.98 -9.15 13.08
CA GLY A 358 22.73 -8.33 11.90
C GLY A 358 21.28 -7.85 11.82
N ALA A 359 20.32 -8.75 12.04
CA ALA A 359 18.90 -8.43 12.02
C ALA A 359 18.50 -7.45 13.13
N MET A 360 18.96 -7.69 14.37
CA MET A 360 18.71 -6.78 15.49
C MET A 360 19.31 -5.39 15.23
N GLY A 361 20.55 -5.36 14.74
CA GLY A 361 21.21 -4.10 14.33
C GLY A 361 20.45 -3.40 13.21
N SER A 362 19.90 -4.14 12.23
CA SER A 362 19.11 -3.59 11.13
C SER A 362 17.84 -2.88 11.62
N VAL A 363 17.12 -3.51 12.53
CA VAL A 363 15.90 -2.92 13.12
C VAL A 363 16.25 -1.67 13.92
N LEU A 364 17.28 -1.73 14.78
CA LEU A 364 17.66 -0.61 15.63
C LEU A 364 18.14 0.60 14.80
N VAL A 365 19.08 0.38 13.89
CA VAL A 365 19.61 1.44 13.04
C VAL A 365 18.54 1.94 12.07
N GLY A 366 17.73 1.04 11.51
CA GLY A 366 16.62 1.37 10.62
C GLY A 366 15.59 2.26 11.31
N TYR A 367 15.22 1.94 12.56
CA TYR A 367 14.31 2.74 13.36
C TYR A 367 14.88 4.14 13.66
N CYS A 368 16.17 4.21 14.08
CA CYS A 368 16.82 5.49 14.34
C CYS A 368 16.87 6.38 13.08
N LEU A 369 17.25 5.81 11.93
CA LEU A 369 17.29 6.57 10.68
C LEU A 369 15.90 6.98 10.20
N ALA A 370 14.90 6.09 10.32
CA ALA A 370 13.52 6.43 10.00
C ALA A 370 12.99 7.57 10.88
N ALA A 371 13.30 7.55 12.18
CA ALA A 371 12.94 8.64 13.09
C ALA A 371 13.59 9.96 12.68
N MET A 372 14.86 9.95 12.29
CA MET A 372 15.56 11.15 11.79
C MET A 372 14.94 11.67 10.50
N ILE A 373 14.66 10.80 9.53
CA ILE A 373 14.03 11.16 8.26
C ILE A 373 12.64 11.75 8.52
N ASN A 374 11.87 11.19 9.45
CA ASN A 374 10.51 11.62 9.75
C ASN A 374 10.43 13.00 10.42
N VAL A 375 11.54 13.57 10.90
CA VAL A 375 11.56 14.96 11.42
C VAL A 375 11.27 15.96 10.31
N TYR A 376 11.84 15.77 9.12
CA TYR A 376 11.71 16.71 7.99
C TYR A 376 10.85 16.12 6.86
N GLY A 377 10.74 14.80 6.76
CA GLY A 377 10.17 14.11 5.62
C GLY A 377 11.04 14.21 4.36
N ILE A 378 10.63 13.51 3.32
CA ILE A 378 11.28 13.53 2.01
C ILE A 378 10.33 14.19 1.02
N ALA A 379 10.70 15.34 0.48
CA ALA A 379 9.92 16.00 -0.57
C ALA A 379 10.00 15.17 -1.86
N MET A 380 8.87 14.62 -2.28
CA MET A 380 8.74 13.81 -3.49
C MET A 380 8.12 14.64 -4.61
N PRO A 381 8.67 14.59 -5.83
CA PRO A 381 8.00 15.15 -6.99
C PRO A 381 6.68 14.42 -7.26
N PRO A 382 5.78 15.01 -8.06
CA PRO A 382 4.57 14.29 -8.49
C PRO A 382 4.92 12.94 -9.12
N SER A 383 4.25 11.88 -8.67
CA SER A 383 4.37 10.56 -9.30
C SER A 383 3.75 10.59 -10.71
N PRO A 384 4.11 9.65 -11.61
CA PRO A 384 3.43 9.53 -12.89
C PRO A 384 1.91 9.47 -12.71
N GLY A 385 1.18 10.32 -13.43
CA GLY A 385 -0.28 10.46 -13.28
C GLY A 385 -0.74 11.39 -12.14
N GLN A 386 0.18 11.95 -11.34
CA GLN A 386 -0.15 12.94 -10.30
C GLN A 386 0.24 14.36 -10.73
N SER A 387 -0.53 15.35 -10.30
CA SER A 387 -0.29 16.77 -10.58
C SER A 387 0.40 17.51 -9.41
N ILE A 388 0.41 16.92 -8.22
CA ILE A 388 0.92 17.55 -6.99
C ILE A 388 1.93 16.62 -6.32
N GLY A 389 3.10 17.17 -5.95
CA GLY A 389 4.10 16.48 -5.12
C GLY A 389 3.61 16.31 -3.68
N TYR A 390 4.21 15.37 -2.95
CA TYR A 390 3.89 15.08 -1.57
C TYR A 390 5.16 14.94 -0.71
N THR A 391 5.00 15.07 0.59
CA THR A 391 6.07 14.74 1.54
C THR A 391 5.93 13.30 1.99
N ALA A 392 6.93 12.50 1.68
CA ALA A 392 6.97 11.10 2.11
C ALA A 392 7.60 10.97 3.49
N PHE A 393 7.05 10.09 4.29
CA PHE A 393 7.56 9.67 5.59
C PHE A 393 7.83 8.16 5.59
N ILE A 394 8.58 7.70 6.56
CA ILE A 394 8.81 6.28 6.76
C ILE A 394 7.80 5.77 7.79
N LYS A 395 6.86 4.95 7.36
CA LYS A 395 5.84 4.38 8.26
C LYS A 395 6.43 3.20 9.04
N ILE A 396 6.64 3.41 10.35
CA ILE A 396 7.34 2.48 11.26
C ILE A 396 6.40 1.66 12.14
N ASP A 397 5.11 1.95 12.16
CA ASP A 397 4.08 1.30 12.98
C ASP A 397 3.54 -0.01 12.37
N ASN A 398 4.14 -0.47 11.27
CA ASN A 398 3.73 -1.72 10.63
C ASN A 398 4.49 -2.91 11.24
N VAL A 399 3.74 -3.77 11.94
CA VAL A 399 4.24 -5.01 12.55
C VAL A 399 4.85 -5.96 11.51
N GLU A 400 4.30 -6.00 10.30
CA GLU A 400 4.82 -6.82 9.20
C GLU A 400 6.21 -6.35 8.76
N LEU A 401 6.46 -5.04 8.69
CA LEU A 401 7.76 -4.48 8.37
C LEU A 401 8.82 -4.88 9.39
N PHE A 402 8.48 -4.81 10.69
CA PHE A 402 9.36 -5.23 11.77
C PHE A 402 9.75 -6.71 11.62
N TRP A 403 8.77 -7.59 11.46
CA TRP A 403 9.03 -9.02 11.30
C TRP A 403 9.79 -9.35 10.01
N THR A 404 9.48 -8.69 8.90
CA THR A 404 10.21 -8.90 7.64
C THR A 404 11.69 -8.53 7.79
N THR A 405 11.98 -7.39 8.43
CA THR A 405 13.37 -6.93 8.64
C THR A 405 14.12 -7.80 9.62
N LEU A 406 13.44 -8.39 10.60
CA LEU A 406 14.06 -9.28 11.58
C LEU A 406 14.27 -10.70 11.01
N VAL A 407 13.24 -11.28 10.44
CA VAL A 407 13.21 -12.70 10.07
C VAL A 407 13.99 -12.97 8.77
N LEU A 408 13.92 -12.10 7.78
CA LEU A 408 14.57 -12.34 6.49
C LEU A 408 16.10 -12.51 6.61
N PRO A 409 16.86 -11.64 7.29
CA PRO A 409 18.30 -11.85 7.47
C PRO A 409 18.63 -13.09 8.30
N ILE A 410 17.84 -13.43 9.31
CA ILE A 410 18.04 -14.65 10.12
C ILE A 410 17.85 -15.89 9.25
N LEU A 411 16.78 -15.96 8.47
CA LEU A 411 16.52 -17.10 7.59
C LEU A 411 17.57 -17.23 6.49
N THR A 412 17.91 -16.14 5.83
CA THR A 412 18.91 -16.14 4.76
C THR A 412 20.29 -16.54 5.30
N SER A 413 20.66 -16.11 6.52
CA SER A 413 21.91 -16.48 7.16
C SER A 413 21.92 -17.95 7.56
N ALA A 414 20.83 -18.45 8.15
CA ALA A 414 20.69 -19.85 8.52
C ALA A 414 20.81 -20.77 7.27
N LEU A 415 20.17 -20.41 6.17
CA LEU A 415 20.26 -21.16 4.91
C LEU A 415 21.65 -21.06 4.26
N ALA A 416 22.23 -19.86 4.21
CA ALA A 416 23.56 -19.62 3.62
C ALA A 416 24.68 -20.38 4.32
N SER A 417 24.56 -20.57 5.63
CA SER A 417 25.55 -21.26 6.44
C SER A 417 25.52 -22.78 6.29
N VAL A 418 24.43 -23.39 5.81
CA VAL A 418 24.30 -24.86 5.71
C VAL A 418 25.40 -25.49 4.85
N LEU A 419 25.55 -25.01 3.62
CA LEU A 419 26.48 -25.62 2.66
C LEU A 419 27.94 -25.50 3.06
N PRO A 420 28.48 -24.34 3.50
CA PRO A 420 29.83 -24.23 3.99
C PRO A 420 30.07 -25.10 5.23
N SER A 421 29.14 -25.11 6.18
CA SER A 421 29.25 -25.90 7.43
C SER A 421 29.27 -27.40 7.15
N TYR A 422 28.45 -27.87 6.21
CA TYR A 422 28.47 -29.27 5.79
C TYR A 422 29.80 -29.63 5.11
N ARG A 423 30.35 -28.75 4.24
CA ARG A 423 31.68 -28.96 3.65
C ARG A 423 32.77 -29.03 4.69
N ALA A 424 32.74 -28.21 5.73
CA ALA A 424 33.67 -28.23 6.84
C ALA A 424 33.74 -29.60 7.56
N SER A 425 32.58 -30.22 7.75
CA SER A 425 32.49 -31.52 8.42
C SER A 425 33.09 -32.68 7.61
N ARG A 426 33.25 -32.52 6.31
CA ARG A 426 33.82 -33.52 5.40
C ARG A 426 35.27 -33.26 5.01
N LEU A 427 35.97 -32.36 5.69
CA LEU A 427 37.39 -32.11 5.46
C LEU A 427 38.24 -33.40 5.69
N ASN A 428 39.16 -33.67 4.76
CA ASN A 428 40.03 -34.82 4.85
C ASN A 428 41.11 -34.53 5.89
N ILE A 429 41.07 -35.27 7.03
CA ILE A 429 41.95 -35.08 8.19
C ILE A 429 43.41 -35.19 7.80
N SER A 430 43.78 -36.18 6.96
CA SER A 430 45.15 -36.39 6.53
C SER A 430 45.70 -35.28 5.63
N ALA A 431 44.86 -34.69 4.79
CA ALA A 431 45.23 -33.54 3.94
C ALA A 431 45.44 -32.27 4.77
N ALA A 432 44.62 -32.06 5.83
CA ALA A 432 44.67 -30.87 6.66
C ALA A 432 46.03 -30.76 7.45
N PHE A 433 46.69 -31.85 7.72
CA PHE A 433 48.01 -31.88 8.36
C PHE A 433 49.19 -31.80 7.40
N LYS A 434 48.97 -31.97 6.06
CA LYS A 434 50.04 -31.91 5.05
C LYS A 434 50.28 -30.49 4.51
N TYR A 435 49.30 -29.59 4.59
CA TYR A 435 49.47 -28.19 4.18
C TYR A 435 49.99 -27.38 5.37
N SER A 436 51.32 -27.39 5.55
CA SER A 436 52.05 -26.47 6.44
C SER A 436 53.09 -25.69 5.66
#